data_e437e019ab2c9b6dfe57d6b40e1b353a
#
_entry.id   e437e019ab2c9b6dfe57d6b40e1b353a
#
_cell.length_a   1.000
_cell.length_b   1.000
_cell.length_c   1.000
_cell.angle_alpha   90.00
_cell.angle_beta   90.00
_cell.angle_gamma   90.00
#
_symmetry.space_group_name_H-M   'P 1'
#
loop_
_entity.id
_entity.type
_entity.pdbx_description
1 polymer ?
#
loop_
_entity_poly.entity_id
_entity_poly.type
_entity_poly.pdbx_seq_one_letter_code
_entity_poly.pdbx_strand_id
1 'polypeptide(L)' 'MLIKRSFSLSRHRTSVALEPEFWAVLDSEAEKAGKSLAAVVAEIDRKRGLRPLASALRLHALAAAARGT' A
#
# COMPACT_ATOMS: atom_id res chain seq x y z
N MET A 1 3.89 5.08 15.92
CA MET A 1 2.72 4.20 16.07
C MET A 1 2.37 3.57 14.73
N LEU A 2 2.06 2.29 14.74
CA LEU A 2 1.63 1.61 13.52
C LEU A 2 0.12 1.49 13.50
N ILE A 3 -0.47 1.71 12.32
CA ILE A 3 -1.91 1.53 12.11
C ILE A 3 -2.09 0.30 11.23
N LYS A 4 -2.88 -0.65 11.71
CA LYS A 4 -3.15 -1.88 10.98
C LYS A 4 -4.41 -1.75 10.14
N ARG A 5 -4.31 -2.14 8.86
CA ARG A 5 -5.47 -2.23 7.97
C ARG A 5 -5.50 -3.62 7.34
N SER A 6 -6.70 -4.12 7.09
CA SER A 6 -6.90 -5.46 6.54
C SER A 6 -7.40 -5.39 5.11
N PHE A 7 -6.96 -6.34 4.30
CA PHE A 7 -7.34 -6.41 2.88
C PHE A 7 -7.61 -7.86 2.50
N SER A 8 -8.48 -8.05 1.52
CA SER A 8 -8.68 -9.35 0.90
C SER A 8 -7.86 -9.37 -0.38
N LEU A 9 -6.80 -10.19 -0.40
CA LEU A 9 -5.88 -10.29 -1.53
C LEU A 9 -5.85 -11.73 -2.00
N SER A 10 -6.18 -11.95 -3.29
CA SER A 10 -6.16 -13.29 -3.87
C SER A 10 -6.90 -14.32 -3.01
N ARG A 11 -8.08 -13.94 -2.51
CA ARG A 11 -8.94 -14.79 -1.68
C ARG A 11 -8.40 -15.02 -0.26
N HIS A 12 -7.33 -14.33 0.12
CA HIS A 12 -6.78 -14.42 1.47
C HIS A 12 -6.96 -13.10 2.18
N ARG A 13 -7.25 -13.19 3.47
CA ARG A 13 -7.33 -12.00 4.31
C ARG A 13 -5.95 -11.70 4.86
N THR A 14 -5.48 -10.49 4.64
CA THR A 14 -4.14 -10.08 5.07
C THR A 14 -4.23 -8.76 5.81
N SER A 15 -3.50 -8.64 6.93
CA SER A 15 -3.41 -7.40 7.68
C SER A 15 -2.00 -6.85 7.55
N VAL A 16 -1.90 -5.54 7.38
CA VAL A 16 -0.61 -4.85 7.27
C VAL A 16 -0.60 -3.67 8.23
N ALA A 17 0.49 -3.52 8.96
CA ALA A 17 0.68 -2.39 9.87
C ALA A 17 1.73 -1.45 9.29
N LEU A 18 1.35 -0.21 9.07
CA LEU A 18 2.25 0.83 8.55
C LEU A 18 2.10 2.09 9.39
N GLU A 19 3.11 2.92 9.36
CA GLU A 19 3.06 4.24 9.94
C GLU A 19 1.99 5.08 9.24
N PRO A 20 1.33 5.99 9.97
CA PRO A 20 0.27 6.83 9.38
C PRO A 20 0.71 7.59 8.13
N GLU A 21 1.96 8.01 8.10
CA GLU A 21 2.51 8.75 6.97
C GLU A 21 2.47 7.94 5.68
N PHE A 22 2.79 6.64 5.77
CA PHE A 22 2.73 5.77 4.60
C PHE A 22 1.30 5.53 4.14
N TRP A 23 0.38 5.33 5.09
CA TRP A 23 -1.03 5.18 4.73
C TRP A 23 -1.57 6.43 4.03
N ALA A 24 -1.17 7.61 4.50
CA ALA A 24 -1.61 8.86 3.88
C ALA A 24 -1.17 8.95 2.42
N VAL A 25 0.08 8.57 2.11
CA VAL A 25 0.58 8.58 0.75
C VAL A 25 -0.17 7.58 -0.12
N LEU A 26 -0.40 6.37 0.41
CA LEU A 26 -1.13 5.34 -0.34
C LEU A 26 -2.59 5.74 -0.60
N ASP A 27 -3.25 6.33 0.40
CA ASP A 27 -4.61 6.84 0.23
C ASP A 27 -4.66 7.92 -0.86
N SER A 28 -3.70 8.83 -0.84
CA SER A 28 -3.62 9.90 -1.83
C SER A 28 -3.39 9.34 -3.23
N GLU A 29 -2.51 8.36 -3.35
CA GLU A 29 -2.25 7.74 -4.64
C GLU A 29 -3.48 7.02 -5.19
N ALA A 30 -4.19 6.31 -4.34
CA ALA A 30 -5.43 5.63 -4.74
C ALA A 30 -6.46 6.64 -5.25
N GLU A 31 -6.63 7.74 -4.53
CA GLU A 31 -7.56 8.79 -4.90
C GLU A 31 -7.20 9.41 -6.26
N LYS A 32 -5.92 9.72 -6.47
CA LYS A 32 -5.46 10.30 -7.73
C LYS A 32 -5.65 9.35 -8.90
N ALA A 33 -5.51 8.05 -8.66
CA ALA A 33 -5.67 7.04 -9.70
C ALA A 33 -7.13 6.64 -9.93
N GLY A 34 -8.05 7.12 -9.10
CA GLY A 34 -9.45 6.73 -9.20
C GLY A 34 -9.68 5.28 -8.83
N LYS A 35 -8.88 4.75 -7.92
CA LYS A 35 -8.95 3.35 -7.48
C LYS A 35 -9.19 3.28 -5.98
N SER A 36 -9.69 2.12 -5.52
CA SER A 36 -9.74 1.87 -4.09
C SER A 36 -8.35 1.59 -3.56
N LEU A 37 -8.14 1.83 -2.27
CA LEU A 37 -6.86 1.48 -1.63
C LEU A 37 -6.60 -0.02 -1.77
N ALA A 38 -7.64 -0.85 -1.62
CA ALA A 38 -7.49 -2.30 -1.78
C ALA A 38 -6.96 -2.67 -3.17
N ALA A 39 -7.40 -1.97 -4.21
CA ALA A 39 -6.91 -2.21 -5.57
C ALA A 39 -5.44 -1.85 -5.71
N VAL A 40 -5.02 -0.73 -5.11
CA VAL A 40 -3.61 -0.33 -5.12
C VAL A 40 -2.75 -1.35 -4.40
N VAL A 41 -3.19 -1.79 -3.21
CA VAL A 41 -2.47 -2.79 -2.43
C VAL A 41 -2.37 -4.11 -3.20
N ALA A 42 -3.44 -4.52 -3.88
CA ALA A 42 -3.43 -5.75 -4.67
C ALA A 42 -2.42 -5.67 -5.82
N GLU A 43 -2.31 -4.53 -6.47
CA GLU A 43 -1.32 -4.35 -7.54
C GLU A 43 0.11 -4.48 -7.01
N ILE A 44 0.37 -3.85 -5.87
CA ILE A 44 1.69 -3.91 -5.23
C ILE A 44 1.99 -5.34 -4.80
N ASP A 45 1.00 -6.03 -4.25
CA ASP A 45 1.16 -7.43 -3.83
C ASP A 45 1.57 -8.32 -5.01
N ARG A 46 0.96 -8.12 -6.17
CA ARG A 46 1.30 -8.90 -7.36
C ARG A 46 2.73 -8.68 -7.83
N LYS A 47 3.28 -7.48 -7.59
CA LYS A 47 4.60 -7.09 -8.09
C LYS A 47 5.73 -7.28 -7.09
N ARG A 48 5.41 -7.59 -5.84
CA ARG A 48 6.42 -7.58 -4.78
C ARG A 48 7.42 -8.75 -4.82
N GLY A 49 7.08 -9.83 -5.51
CA GLY A 49 7.94 -11.01 -5.52
C GLY A 49 8.08 -11.60 -4.13
N LEU A 50 9.31 -11.80 -3.68
CA LEU A 50 9.61 -12.36 -2.35
C LEU A 50 9.65 -11.31 -1.24
N ARG A 51 9.52 -10.04 -1.57
CA ARG A 51 9.56 -8.97 -0.57
C ARG A 51 8.31 -9.01 0.31
N PRO A 52 8.44 -8.82 1.63
CA PRO A 52 7.26 -8.74 2.49
C PRO A 52 6.34 -7.60 2.04
N LEU A 53 5.04 -7.80 2.19
CA LEU A 53 4.06 -6.82 1.70
C LEU A 53 4.25 -5.44 2.36
N ALA A 54 4.47 -5.41 3.68
CA ALA A 54 4.68 -4.13 4.36
C ALA A 54 5.87 -3.36 3.78
N SER A 55 6.97 -4.07 3.51
CA SER A 55 8.15 -3.46 2.91
C SER A 55 7.84 -2.94 1.52
N ALA A 56 7.11 -3.72 0.71
CA ALA A 56 6.74 -3.32 -0.64
C ALA A 56 5.87 -2.07 -0.63
N LEU A 57 4.91 -2.00 0.30
CA LEU A 57 4.04 -0.84 0.43
C LEU A 57 4.81 0.41 0.85
N ARG A 58 5.75 0.27 1.80
CA ARG A 58 6.57 1.41 2.21
C ARG A 58 7.43 1.94 1.06
N LEU A 59 8.06 1.05 0.32
CA LEU A 59 8.90 1.46 -0.81
C LEU A 59 8.08 2.10 -1.91
N HIS A 60 6.89 1.56 -2.18
CA HIS A 60 5.99 2.15 -3.16
C HIS A 60 5.55 3.56 -2.74
N ALA A 61 5.18 3.71 -1.47
CA ALA A 61 4.76 5.00 -0.95
C ALA A 61 5.90 6.02 -1.01
N LEU A 62 7.11 5.60 -0.68
CA LEU A 62 8.27 6.47 -0.74
C LEU A 62 8.52 6.97 -2.16
N ALA A 63 8.44 6.07 -3.14
CA ALA A 63 8.61 6.44 -4.54
C ALA A 63 7.49 7.37 -5.02
N ALA A 64 6.26 7.11 -4.61
CA ALA A 64 5.12 7.94 -4.98
C ALA A 64 5.25 9.35 -4.39
N ALA A 65 5.68 9.46 -3.14
CA ALA A 65 5.89 10.75 -2.48
C ALA A 65 6.99 11.55 -3.19
N ALA A 66 8.06 10.88 -3.61
CA ALA A 66 9.15 11.54 -4.31
C ALA A 66 8.70 12.08 -5.67
N ARG A 67 7.81 11.36 -6.36
CA ARG A 67 7.28 11.82 -7.65
C ARG A 67 6.25 12.93 -7.50
N GLY A 68 5.57 12.97 -6.37
CA GLY A 68 4.47 13.90 -6.14
C GLY A 68 4.88 15.30 -5.74
N THR A 69 6.16 15.56 -5.54
CA THR A 69 6.64 16.86 -5.11
C THR A 69 7.25 17.68 -6.24
#